data_6094a900710effe058a53ea4069d5cc0
#
_entry.id   6094a900710effe058a53ea4069d5cc0
#
_cell.length_a   1.000
_cell.length_b   1.000
_cell.length_c   1.000
_cell.angle_alpha   90.00
_cell.angle_beta   90.00
_cell.angle_gamma   90.00
#
_symmetry.space_group_name_H-M   'P 1'
#
loop_
_entity.id
_entity.type
_entity.pdbx_description
1 polymer ?
#
loop_
_entity_poly.entity_id
_entity_poly.type
_entity_poly.pdbx_seq_one_letter_code
_entity_poly.pdbx_strand_id
1 'polypeptide(L)'
;MVKRLYIIICMLLVFVGCNAQTANQLIREGNKLFSSKNYAQAEILYHKAIDKDGSNAIANYNLGRCLQAQKKNEEAKKLYDNAAKLEKDPVRLSSSYNNLGTILQDENNYEKAIEAYKSALRSNPNHKNARYNLELCKRKLKQQQNQQSSDKNKNKSDKDKEKKKKQPQNQNQNNNN
;
A
#
# COMPACT_ATOMS: atom_id res chain seq x y z
N MET A 1 -20.19 13.16 59.08
CA MET A 1 -20.19 13.77 57.72
C MET A 1 -18.98 13.33 56.93
N VAL A 2 -17.76 13.43 57.42
CA VAL A 2 -16.50 13.10 56.71
C VAL A 2 -16.45 11.66 56.16
N LYS A 3 -16.85 10.65 56.93
CA LYS A 3 -16.86 9.24 56.51
C LYS A 3 -17.78 8.99 55.30
N ARG A 4 -18.94 9.65 55.24
CA ARG A 4 -19.87 9.54 54.09
C ARG A 4 -19.31 10.20 52.84
N LEU A 5 -18.58 11.32 53.01
CA LEU A 5 -17.90 11.99 51.89
C LEU A 5 -16.76 11.11 51.29
N TYR A 6 -15.98 10.44 52.15
CA TYR A 6 -14.94 9.49 51.70
C TYR A 6 -15.52 8.32 50.91
N ILE A 7 -16.64 7.76 51.35
CA ILE A 7 -17.31 6.65 50.64
C ILE A 7 -17.79 7.11 49.26
N ILE A 8 -18.35 8.32 49.13
CA ILE A 8 -18.81 8.87 47.86
C ILE A 8 -17.63 9.14 46.91
N ILE A 9 -16.51 9.68 47.44
CA ILE A 9 -15.28 9.89 46.63
C ILE A 9 -14.69 8.57 46.18
N CYS A 10 -14.62 7.54 47.02
CA CYS A 10 -14.16 6.21 46.63
C CYS A 10 -15.08 5.55 45.59
N MET A 11 -16.42 5.69 45.73
CA MET A 11 -17.35 5.22 44.70
C MET A 11 -17.17 5.94 43.36
N LEU A 12 -16.96 7.26 43.35
CA LEU A 12 -16.71 8.04 42.15
C LEU A 12 -15.40 7.62 41.47
N LEU A 13 -14.33 7.36 42.24
CA LEU A 13 -13.05 6.91 41.72
C LEU A 13 -13.13 5.51 41.10
N VAL A 14 -13.94 4.60 41.66
CA VAL A 14 -14.20 3.28 41.09
C VAL A 14 -15.00 3.34 39.79
N PHE A 15 -15.93 4.29 39.65
CA PHE A 15 -16.73 4.46 38.42
C PHE A 15 -15.93 5.02 37.24
N VAL A 16 -14.91 5.85 37.51
CA VAL A 16 -14.05 6.43 36.44
C VAL A 16 -13.08 5.41 35.86
N GLY A 17 -12.71 4.37 36.63
CA GLY A 17 -11.75 3.35 36.19
C GLY A 17 -12.30 2.27 35.26
N CYS A 18 -13.63 2.16 35.08
CA CYS A 18 -14.24 0.95 34.52
C CYS A 18 -14.51 0.95 33.01
N ASN A 19 -14.24 2.03 32.24
CA ASN A 19 -14.67 2.10 30.84
C ASN A 19 -13.58 2.46 29.82
N ALA A 20 -12.32 2.40 30.17
CA ALA A 20 -11.26 2.65 29.18
C ALA A 20 -11.08 1.40 28.31
N GLN A 21 -11.68 1.40 27.12
CA GLN A 21 -11.45 0.33 26.14
C GLN A 21 -9.96 0.19 25.84
N THR A 22 -9.46 -1.05 25.84
CA THR A 22 -8.08 -1.35 25.44
C THR A 22 -7.90 -1.27 23.92
N ALA A 23 -6.68 -1.06 23.44
CA ALA A 23 -6.39 -1.10 22.00
C ALA A 23 -6.91 -2.39 21.35
N ASN A 24 -6.74 -3.54 22.02
CA ASN A 24 -7.22 -4.82 21.49
C ASN A 24 -8.76 -4.94 21.43
N GLN A 25 -9.49 -4.30 22.33
CA GLN A 25 -10.96 -4.26 22.26
C GLN A 25 -11.41 -3.41 21.07
N LEU A 26 -10.81 -2.23 20.87
CA LEU A 26 -11.07 -1.36 19.74
C LEU A 26 -10.77 -2.03 18.40
N ILE A 27 -9.65 -2.77 18.32
CA ILE A 27 -9.31 -3.57 17.12
C ILE A 27 -10.39 -4.63 16.84
N ARG A 28 -10.86 -5.38 17.87
CA ARG A 28 -11.89 -6.40 17.67
C ARG A 28 -13.23 -5.80 17.20
N GLU A 29 -13.62 -4.67 17.73
CA GLU A 29 -14.83 -3.96 17.30
C GLU A 29 -14.67 -3.41 15.88
N GLY A 30 -13.53 -2.80 15.59
CA GLY A 30 -13.18 -2.35 14.25
C GLY A 30 -13.21 -3.48 13.22
N ASN A 31 -12.74 -4.67 13.58
CA ASN A 31 -12.80 -5.85 12.71
C ASN A 31 -14.24 -6.30 12.41
N LYS A 32 -15.16 -6.20 13.37
CA LYS A 32 -16.58 -6.48 13.13
C LYS A 32 -17.19 -5.49 12.13
N LEU A 33 -16.91 -4.20 12.32
CA LEU A 33 -17.37 -3.15 11.40
C LEU A 33 -16.76 -3.28 10.00
N PHE A 34 -15.47 -3.59 9.92
CA PHE A 34 -14.79 -3.86 8.66
C PHE A 34 -15.44 -5.04 7.91
N SER A 35 -15.75 -6.13 8.61
CA SER A 35 -16.39 -7.30 8.03
C SER A 35 -17.81 -7.01 7.50
N SER A 36 -18.53 -6.09 8.14
CA SER A 36 -19.82 -5.57 7.66
C SER A 36 -19.70 -4.45 6.63
N LYS A 37 -18.48 -4.18 6.13
CA LYS A 37 -18.16 -3.12 5.16
C LYS A 37 -18.44 -1.70 5.66
N ASN A 38 -18.62 -1.51 6.95
CA ASN A 38 -18.75 -0.19 7.56
C ASN A 38 -17.35 0.40 7.81
N TYR A 39 -16.67 0.73 6.71
CA TYR A 39 -15.27 1.14 6.74
C TYR A 39 -15.04 2.46 7.49
N ALA A 40 -15.96 3.42 7.38
CA ALA A 40 -15.82 4.71 8.05
C ALA A 40 -15.80 4.57 9.58
N GLN A 41 -16.69 3.76 10.14
CA GLN A 41 -16.70 3.52 11.59
C GLN A 41 -15.55 2.61 12.03
N ALA A 42 -15.15 1.62 11.21
CA ALA A 42 -13.98 0.80 11.49
C ALA A 42 -12.69 1.64 11.55
N GLU A 43 -12.53 2.59 10.63
CA GLU A 43 -11.41 3.55 10.60
C GLU A 43 -11.27 4.31 11.92
N ILE A 44 -12.39 4.85 12.45
CA ILE A 44 -12.40 5.56 13.74
C ILE A 44 -11.90 4.68 14.89
N LEU A 45 -12.33 3.41 14.93
CA LEU A 45 -11.91 2.49 15.99
C LEU A 45 -10.44 2.09 15.86
N TYR A 46 -9.94 1.90 14.67
CA TYR A 46 -8.52 1.61 14.46
C TYR A 46 -7.63 2.80 14.80
N HIS A 47 -8.06 4.04 14.49
CA HIS A 47 -7.36 5.25 14.94
C HIS A 47 -7.31 5.32 16.47
N LYS A 48 -8.44 5.14 17.15
CA LYS A 48 -8.48 5.08 18.62
C LYS A 48 -7.57 3.98 19.18
N ALA A 49 -7.43 2.86 18.50
CA ALA A 49 -6.53 1.80 18.93
C ALA A 49 -5.04 2.23 18.80
N ILE A 50 -4.67 2.92 17.72
CA ILE A 50 -3.33 3.48 17.52
C ILE A 50 -3.04 4.59 18.52
N ASP A 51 -4.01 5.46 18.84
CA ASP A 51 -3.88 6.51 19.87
C ASP A 51 -3.61 5.91 21.25
N LYS A 52 -4.14 4.72 21.52
CA LYS A 52 -3.89 3.99 22.78
C LYS A 52 -2.55 3.24 22.81
N ASP A 53 -2.13 2.73 21.67
CA ASP A 53 -0.89 1.97 21.51
C ASP A 53 -0.35 2.20 20.08
N GLY A 54 0.47 3.24 19.93
CA GLY A 54 1.09 3.61 18.64
C GLY A 54 2.01 2.55 18.06
N SER A 55 2.51 1.64 18.90
CA SER A 55 3.36 0.53 18.50
C SER A 55 2.59 -0.72 18.06
N ASN A 56 1.28 -0.68 18.04
CA ASN A 56 0.43 -1.82 17.69
C ASN A 56 0.44 -2.10 16.17
N ALA A 57 1.25 -3.07 15.77
CA ALA A 57 1.35 -3.48 14.36
C ALA A 57 0.00 -3.90 13.77
N ILE A 58 -0.85 -4.60 14.56
CA ILE A 58 -2.15 -5.09 14.10
C ILE A 58 -3.11 -3.93 13.84
N ALA A 59 -3.11 -2.88 14.70
CA ALA A 59 -3.93 -1.70 14.50
C ALA A 59 -3.53 -0.95 13.22
N ASN A 60 -2.22 -0.72 13.01
CA ASN A 60 -1.70 -0.11 11.79
C ASN A 60 -2.07 -0.94 10.54
N TYR A 61 -1.88 -2.25 10.58
CA TYR A 61 -2.24 -3.14 9.47
C TYR A 61 -3.74 -3.08 9.13
N ASN A 62 -4.60 -3.16 10.15
CA ASN A 62 -6.05 -3.17 9.94
C ASN A 62 -6.57 -1.80 9.47
N LEU A 63 -6.00 -0.70 9.95
CA LEU A 63 -6.29 0.63 9.43
C LEU A 63 -5.85 0.73 7.96
N GLY A 64 -4.67 0.23 7.61
CA GLY A 64 -4.19 0.17 6.23
C GLY A 64 -5.17 -0.57 5.31
N ARG A 65 -5.67 -1.74 5.75
CA ARG A 65 -6.71 -2.48 5.00
C ARG A 65 -8.01 -1.69 4.86
N CYS A 66 -8.40 -1.00 5.91
CA CYS A 66 -9.62 -0.19 5.94
C CYS A 66 -9.53 0.97 4.93
N LEU A 67 -8.41 1.67 4.92
CA LEU A 67 -8.16 2.77 3.98
C LEU A 67 -8.02 2.28 2.53
N GLN A 68 -7.37 1.15 2.31
CA GLN A 68 -7.29 0.52 0.98
C GLN A 68 -8.69 0.16 0.45
N ALA A 69 -9.58 -0.37 1.28
CA ALA A 69 -10.97 -0.66 0.90
C ALA A 69 -11.74 0.61 0.51
N GLN A 70 -11.37 1.76 1.08
CA GLN A 70 -11.91 3.09 0.77
C GLN A 70 -11.18 3.79 -0.39
N LYS A 71 -10.21 3.14 -1.04
CA LYS A 71 -9.36 3.71 -2.11
C LYS A 71 -8.44 4.84 -1.66
N LYS A 72 -8.19 5.00 -0.36
CA LYS A 72 -7.22 5.93 0.23
C LYS A 72 -5.81 5.29 0.21
N ASN A 73 -5.30 5.01 -0.98
CA ASN A 73 -4.12 4.15 -1.19
C ASN A 73 -2.83 4.75 -0.62
N GLU A 74 -2.62 6.07 -0.73
CA GLU A 74 -1.39 6.71 -0.22
C GLU A 74 -1.26 6.59 1.30
N GLU A 75 -2.37 6.75 2.01
CA GLU A 75 -2.38 6.58 3.47
C GLU A 75 -2.23 5.10 3.85
N ALA A 76 -2.91 4.21 3.12
CA ALA A 76 -2.80 2.77 3.34
C ALA A 76 -1.35 2.25 3.17
N LYS A 77 -0.60 2.73 2.17
CA LYS A 77 0.82 2.37 1.97
C LYS A 77 1.67 2.72 3.19
N LYS A 78 1.49 3.93 3.75
CA LYS A 78 2.22 4.37 4.96
C LYS A 78 1.93 3.47 6.15
N LEU A 79 0.67 3.06 6.32
CA LEU A 79 0.25 2.20 7.42
C LEU A 79 0.76 0.77 7.28
N TYR A 80 0.80 0.21 6.06
CA TYR A 80 1.41 -1.09 5.84
C TYR A 80 2.92 -1.07 6.08
N ASP A 81 3.61 0.01 5.71
CA ASP A 81 5.03 0.19 6.01
C ASP A 81 5.28 0.29 7.53
N ASN A 82 4.46 1.07 8.24
CA ASN A 82 4.52 1.15 9.71
C ASN A 82 4.23 -0.21 10.36
N ALA A 83 3.19 -0.91 9.91
CA ALA A 83 2.88 -2.24 10.42
C ALA A 83 4.05 -3.21 10.19
N ALA A 84 4.70 -3.15 9.03
CA ALA A 84 5.86 -3.99 8.74
C ALA A 84 7.08 -3.68 9.63
N LYS A 85 7.29 -2.42 10.01
CA LYS A 85 8.38 -2.01 10.93
C LYS A 85 8.13 -2.48 12.36
N LEU A 86 6.88 -2.56 12.78
CA LEU A 86 6.48 -2.90 14.15
C LEU A 86 6.25 -4.40 14.34
N GLU A 87 5.94 -5.14 13.27
CA GLU A 87 5.53 -6.54 13.33
C GLU A 87 6.73 -7.48 13.48
N LYS A 88 6.64 -8.41 14.44
CA LYS A 88 7.65 -9.44 14.71
C LYS A 88 7.26 -10.82 14.19
N ASP A 89 5.96 -11.07 14.04
CA ASP A 89 5.47 -12.34 13.49
C ASP A 89 5.69 -12.37 11.97
N PRO A 90 6.43 -13.36 11.43
CA PRO A 90 6.82 -13.39 10.02
C PRO A 90 5.62 -13.55 9.07
N VAL A 91 4.53 -14.17 9.50
CA VAL A 91 3.33 -14.36 8.67
C VAL A 91 2.57 -13.04 8.52
N ARG A 92 2.41 -12.29 9.63
CA ARG A 92 1.75 -10.97 9.60
C ARG A 92 2.62 -9.93 8.90
N LEU A 93 3.94 -9.97 9.11
CA LEU A 93 4.90 -9.12 8.39
C LEU A 93 4.81 -9.34 6.87
N SER A 94 4.77 -10.59 6.45
CA SER A 94 4.57 -10.96 5.05
C SER A 94 3.26 -10.42 4.48
N SER A 95 2.19 -10.42 5.28
CA SER A 95 0.89 -9.89 4.87
C SER A 95 0.92 -8.37 4.64
N SER A 96 1.66 -7.63 5.47
CA SER A 96 1.84 -6.18 5.30
C SER A 96 2.57 -5.86 3.99
N TYR A 97 3.67 -6.54 3.71
CA TYR A 97 4.40 -6.37 2.44
C TYR A 97 3.58 -6.81 1.22
N ASN A 98 2.80 -7.90 1.33
CA ASN A 98 1.94 -8.32 0.24
C ASN A 98 0.88 -7.26 -0.10
N ASN A 99 0.23 -6.66 0.90
CA ASN A 99 -0.79 -5.66 0.66
C ASN A 99 -0.19 -4.33 0.13
N LEU A 100 0.99 -3.93 0.61
CA LEU A 100 1.76 -2.84 0.03
C LEU A 100 2.05 -3.11 -1.46
N GLY A 101 2.51 -4.32 -1.77
CA GLY A 101 2.76 -4.76 -3.15
C GLY A 101 1.50 -4.70 -4.03
N THR A 102 0.34 -5.05 -3.49
CA THR A 102 -0.93 -5.01 -4.22
C THR A 102 -1.30 -3.58 -4.63
N ILE A 103 -1.17 -2.60 -3.71
CA ILE A 103 -1.43 -1.20 -4.06
C ILE A 103 -0.45 -0.72 -5.14
N LEU A 104 0.84 -1.00 -4.98
CA LEU A 104 1.86 -0.61 -5.95
C LEU A 104 1.64 -1.24 -7.33
N GLN A 105 1.15 -2.49 -7.37
CA GLN A 105 0.74 -3.17 -8.60
C GLN A 105 -0.45 -2.49 -9.27
N ASP A 106 -1.47 -2.11 -8.50
CA ASP A 106 -2.65 -1.40 -9.00
C ASP A 106 -2.29 -0.01 -9.56
N GLU A 107 -1.24 0.60 -9.03
CA GLU A 107 -0.64 1.86 -9.52
C GLU A 107 0.29 1.65 -10.73
N ASN A 108 0.42 0.42 -11.25
CA ASN A 108 1.35 0.03 -12.31
C ASN A 108 2.84 0.27 -11.97
N ASN A 109 3.17 0.45 -10.70
CA ASN A 109 4.54 0.55 -10.22
C ASN A 109 5.11 -0.85 -9.97
N TYR A 110 5.33 -1.58 -11.08
CA TYR A 110 5.67 -3.00 -11.01
C TYR A 110 7.03 -3.26 -10.38
N GLU A 111 8.00 -2.35 -10.54
CA GLU A 111 9.31 -2.46 -9.90
C GLU A 111 9.20 -2.48 -8.39
N LYS A 112 8.51 -1.50 -7.80
CA LYS A 112 8.32 -1.42 -6.34
C LYS A 112 7.41 -2.54 -5.83
N ALA A 113 6.40 -2.93 -6.60
CA ALA A 113 5.54 -4.07 -6.26
C ALA A 113 6.34 -5.38 -6.15
N ILE A 114 7.25 -5.64 -7.10
CA ILE A 114 8.16 -6.78 -7.11
C ILE A 114 9.00 -6.81 -5.81
N GLU A 115 9.58 -5.68 -5.41
CA GLU A 115 10.37 -5.62 -4.18
C GLU A 115 9.53 -5.86 -2.91
N ALA A 116 8.31 -5.34 -2.86
CA ALA A 116 7.39 -5.59 -1.77
C ALA A 116 7.02 -7.09 -1.68
N TYR A 117 6.70 -7.74 -2.80
CA TYR A 117 6.39 -9.17 -2.82
C TYR A 117 7.62 -10.05 -2.48
N LYS A 118 8.82 -9.67 -2.90
CA LYS A 118 10.05 -10.33 -2.46
C LYS A 118 10.23 -10.21 -0.95
N SER A 119 9.95 -9.04 -0.35
CA SER A 119 10.00 -8.84 1.09
C SER A 119 8.96 -9.70 1.81
N ALA A 120 7.75 -9.81 1.27
CA ALA A 120 6.73 -10.73 1.78
C ALA A 120 7.21 -12.18 1.78
N LEU A 121 7.84 -12.64 0.69
CA LEU A 121 8.35 -14.01 0.57
C LEU A 121 9.60 -14.26 1.39
N ARG A 122 10.44 -13.26 1.67
CA ARG A 122 11.55 -13.38 2.64
C ARG A 122 11.03 -13.62 4.05
N SER A 123 9.94 -12.93 4.43
CA SER A 123 9.31 -13.11 5.74
C SER A 123 8.54 -14.42 5.85
N ASN A 124 7.79 -14.80 4.81
CA ASN A 124 7.04 -16.05 4.74
C ASN A 124 7.16 -16.67 3.34
N PRO A 125 8.08 -17.63 3.14
CA PRO A 125 8.25 -18.31 1.85
C PRO A 125 7.01 -19.05 1.34
N ASN A 126 6.07 -19.36 2.23
CA ASN A 126 4.83 -20.08 1.89
C ASN A 126 3.67 -19.16 1.53
N HIS A 127 3.88 -17.84 1.42
CA HIS A 127 2.83 -16.90 1.07
C HIS A 127 2.43 -17.01 -0.42
N LYS A 128 1.41 -17.83 -0.70
CA LYS A 128 0.97 -18.18 -2.06
C LYS A 128 0.61 -16.96 -2.91
N ASN A 129 -0.15 -16.01 -2.34
CA ASN A 129 -0.58 -14.81 -3.07
C ASN A 129 0.61 -13.92 -3.44
N ALA A 130 1.57 -13.71 -2.53
CA ALA A 130 2.77 -12.93 -2.83
C ALA A 130 3.60 -13.57 -3.94
N ARG A 131 3.71 -14.90 -3.97
CA ARG A 131 4.40 -15.63 -5.04
C ARG A 131 3.70 -15.46 -6.39
N TYR A 132 2.40 -15.63 -6.42
CA TYR A 132 1.61 -15.44 -7.64
C TYR A 132 1.73 -13.99 -8.17
N ASN A 133 1.54 -13.00 -7.29
CA ASN A 133 1.59 -11.59 -7.64
C ASN A 133 2.99 -11.15 -8.08
N LEU A 134 4.05 -11.69 -7.47
CA LEU A 134 5.43 -11.46 -7.89
C LEU A 134 5.64 -11.86 -9.36
N GLU A 135 5.23 -13.07 -9.73
CA GLU A 135 5.38 -13.54 -11.10
C GLU A 135 4.49 -12.77 -12.09
N LEU A 136 3.30 -12.36 -11.66
CA LEU A 136 2.43 -11.49 -12.46
C LEU A 136 3.09 -10.12 -12.72
N CYS A 137 3.64 -9.47 -11.69
CA CYS A 137 4.31 -8.18 -11.83
C CYS A 137 5.56 -8.26 -12.70
N LYS A 138 6.37 -9.32 -12.59
CA LYS A 138 7.53 -9.53 -13.48
C LYS A 138 7.11 -9.57 -14.97
N ARG A 139 6.02 -10.28 -15.27
CA ARG A 139 5.49 -10.35 -16.65
C ARG A 139 4.99 -8.98 -17.12
N LYS A 140 4.26 -8.26 -16.27
CA LYS A 140 3.74 -6.92 -16.57
C LYS A 140 4.87 -5.91 -16.81
N LEU A 141 5.90 -5.93 -15.98
CA LEU A 141 7.08 -5.08 -16.15
C LEU A 141 7.78 -5.34 -17.48
N LYS A 142 8.01 -6.61 -17.84
CA LYS A 142 8.61 -6.96 -19.13
C LYS A 142 7.76 -6.48 -20.32
N GLN A 143 6.44 -6.60 -20.22
CA GLN A 143 5.51 -6.12 -21.25
C GLN A 143 5.60 -4.59 -21.39
N GLN A 144 5.63 -3.86 -20.29
CA GLN A 144 5.76 -2.40 -20.25
C GLN A 144 7.08 -1.93 -20.90
N GLN A 145 8.20 -2.60 -20.58
CA GLN A 145 9.51 -2.31 -21.17
C GLN A 145 9.56 -2.56 -22.68
N ASN A 146 8.94 -3.65 -23.14
CA ASN A 146 8.87 -3.97 -24.57
C ASN A 146 8.04 -2.93 -25.35
N GLN A 147 6.92 -2.45 -24.78
CA GLN A 147 6.11 -1.40 -25.39
C GLN A 147 6.89 -0.10 -25.53
N GLN A 148 7.57 0.34 -24.46
CA GLN A 148 8.39 1.56 -24.50
C GLN A 148 9.52 1.47 -25.52
N SER A 149 10.13 0.31 -25.69
CA SER A 149 11.19 0.09 -26.69
C SER A 149 10.66 0.17 -28.12
N SER A 150 9.47 -0.38 -28.36
CA SER A 150 8.81 -0.35 -29.67
C SER A 150 8.41 1.07 -30.08
N ASP A 151 7.90 1.87 -29.13
CA ASP A 151 7.50 3.25 -29.39
C ASP A 151 8.70 4.17 -29.66
N LYS A 152 9.83 3.94 -28.96
CA LYS A 152 11.09 4.67 -29.22
C LYS A 152 11.63 4.36 -30.62
N ASN A 153 11.54 3.11 -31.08
CA ASN A 153 11.99 2.72 -32.42
C ASN A 153 11.10 3.30 -33.52
N LYS A 154 9.78 3.35 -33.34
CA LYS A 154 8.86 4.00 -34.29
C LYS A 154 9.17 5.50 -34.42
N ASN A 155 9.29 6.21 -33.31
CA ASN A 155 9.60 7.64 -33.32
C ASN A 155 10.95 7.97 -33.97
N LYS A 156 11.96 7.07 -33.85
CA LYS A 156 13.25 7.25 -34.51
C LYS A 156 13.15 7.05 -36.01
N SER A 157 12.44 6.01 -36.45
CA SER A 157 12.18 5.70 -37.86
C SER A 157 11.44 6.84 -38.59
N ASP A 158 10.46 7.46 -37.91
CA ASP A 158 9.67 8.55 -38.53
C ASP A 158 10.48 9.87 -38.60
N LYS A 159 11.34 10.16 -37.63
CA LYS A 159 12.28 11.31 -37.67
C LYS A 159 13.34 11.12 -38.80
N ASP A 160 13.81 9.91 -39.02
CA ASP A 160 14.80 9.63 -40.10
C ASP A 160 14.16 9.71 -41.48
N LYS A 161 12.89 9.34 -41.64
CA LYS A 161 12.13 9.52 -42.89
C LYS A 161 11.86 11.00 -43.18
N GLU A 162 11.57 11.81 -42.15
CA GLU A 162 11.33 13.24 -42.32
C GLU A 162 12.62 14.00 -42.69
N LYS A 163 13.77 13.62 -42.11
CA LYS A 163 15.08 14.19 -42.48
C LYS A 163 15.46 13.87 -43.94
N LYS A 164 15.18 12.65 -44.42
CA LYS A 164 15.44 12.27 -45.83
C LYS A 164 14.58 13.01 -46.85
N LYS A 165 13.36 13.43 -46.47
CA LYS A 165 12.47 14.21 -47.34
C LYS A 165 12.86 15.70 -47.43
N LYS A 166 13.69 16.20 -46.52
CA LYS A 166 14.11 17.64 -46.44
C LYS A 166 15.49 17.90 -47.08
N GLN A 167 16.17 16.87 -47.69
CA GLN A 167 17.35 17.12 -48.46
C GLN A 167 16.95 17.57 -49.88
N PRO A 168 17.35 18.78 -50.34
CA PRO A 168 17.08 19.21 -51.71
C PRO A 168 17.88 18.34 -52.71
N GLN A 169 17.18 17.82 -53.72
CA GLN A 169 17.83 17.23 -54.86
C GLN A 169 18.59 18.32 -55.63
N ASN A 170 19.89 18.35 -55.50
CA ASN A 170 20.76 19.19 -56.29
C ASN A 170 20.82 18.55 -57.69
N GLN A 171 20.00 19.07 -58.63
CA GLN A 171 20.07 18.68 -60.04
C GLN A 171 21.37 19.29 -60.64
N ASN A 172 22.33 18.44 -60.87
CA ASN A 172 23.49 18.79 -61.68
C ASN A 172 23.05 18.82 -63.14
N GLN A 173 22.73 19.97 -63.67
CA GLN A 173 22.65 20.19 -65.11
C GLN A 173 24.06 20.44 -65.60
N ASN A 174 24.66 19.39 -66.16
CA ASN A 174 25.84 19.53 -67.00
C ASN A 174 25.35 19.88 -68.42
N ASN A 175 25.47 21.15 -68.82
CA ASN A 175 25.40 21.56 -70.22
C ASN A 175 26.79 21.32 -70.86
N ASN A 176 26.85 20.41 -71.80
CA ASN A 176 27.91 20.34 -72.79
C ASN A 176 27.59 21.36 -73.91
N ASN A 177 28.53 22.24 -74.22
CA ASN A 177 28.85 22.72 -75.57
C ASN A 177 30.35 22.80 -75.69
#